data_5044370c86ed8b861062b06339d3d903
#
_entry.id   5044370c86ed8b861062b06339d3d903
#
_cell.length_a   1.000
_cell.length_b   1.000
_cell.length_c   1.000
_cell.angle_alpha   90.00
_cell.angle_beta   90.00
_cell.angle_gamma   90.00
#
_symmetry.space_group_name_H-M   'P 1'
#
loop_
_entity.id
_entity.type
_entity.pdbx_description
1 polymer ?
#
loop_
_entity_poly.entity_id
_entity_poly.type
_entity_poly.pdbx_seq_one_letter_code
_entity_poly.pdbx_strand_id
1 'polypeptide(L)'
;ARKFRTVGIALLTACLLVILSFFILRPAFELITGVPLNLGSFSQLQNNPRLLIISITIGWLVGGFMEEIIFRGFFLTHIMEIIPGRSGAITGIIISAFIFGYLHDYQGITGQLLTGTSGLILAAIYVANQRKIWLNILIHGFVNTISMLLLYFGVV
;
A
#
# COMPACT_ATOMS: atom_id res chain seq x y z
N ALA A 1 -9.22 23.92 -8.55
CA ALA A 1 -8.48 24.07 -7.27
C ALA A 1 -8.59 22.79 -6.38
N ARG A 2 -9.79 22.28 -6.08
CA ARG A 2 -9.98 21.13 -5.16
C ARG A 2 -9.34 19.82 -5.65
N LYS A 3 -9.45 19.49 -6.94
CA LYS A 3 -8.87 18.27 -7.53
C LYS A 3 -7.33 18.28 -7.46
N PHE A 4 -6.70 19.40 -7.82
CA PHE A 4 -5.24 19.54 -7.74
C PHE A 4 -4.70 19.40 -6.31
N ARG A 5 -5.43 19.93 -5.32
CA ARG A 5 -5.09 19.77 -3.91
C ARG A 5 -5.14 18.31 -3.48
N THR A 6 -6.14 17.54 -3.91
CA THR A 6 -6.25 16.11 -3.58
C THR A 6 -5.08 15.31 -4.18
N VAL A 7 -4.71 15.57 -5.44
CA VAL A 7 -3.56 14.93 -6.08
C VAL A 7 -2.26 15.27 -5.36
N GLY A 8 -2.04 16.54 -5.00
CA GLY A 8 -0.86 16.97 -4.25
C GLY A 8 -0.75 16.30 -2.86
N ILE A 9 -1.87 16.21 -2.13
CA ILE A 9 -1.91 15.49 -0.84
C ILE A 9 -1.60 14.01 -1.05
N ALA A 10 -2.20 13.37 -2.06
CA ALA A 10 -1.96 11.97 -2.36
C ALA A 10 -0.49 11.69 -2.68
N LEU A 11 0.12 12.52 -3.53
CA LEU A 11 1.53 12.38 -3.90
C LEU A 11 2.46 12.57 -2.69
N LEU A 12 2.23 13.61 -1.89
CA LEU A 12 3.01 13.85 -0.67
C LEU A 12 2.89 12.68 0.31
N THR A 13 1.67 12.19 0.54
CA THR A 13 1.42 11.04 1.41
C THR A 13 2.11 9.78 0.87
N ALA A 14 2.07 9.55 -0.44
CA ALA A 14 2.76 8.42 -1.07
C ALA A 14 4.28 8.51 -0.90
N CYS A 15 4.88 9.68 -1.10
CA CYS A 15 6.31 9.88 -0.86
C CYS A 15 6.69 9.56 0.59
N LEU A 16 5.91 10.07 1.56
CA LEU A 16 6.15 9.78 2.99
C LEU A 16 6.00 8.29 3.31
N LEU A 17 5.00 7.62 2.74
CA LEU A 17 4.81 6.18 2.93
C LEU A 17 5.96 5.36 2.33
N VAL A 18 6.45 5.71 1.15
CA VAL A 18 7.60 5.03 0.54
C VAL A 18 8.86 5.23 1.37
N ILE A 19 9.14 6.46 1.81
CA ILE A 19 10.27 6.75 2.69
C ILE A 19 10.15 5.92 3.99
N LEU A 20 9.00 5.96 4.64
CA LEU A 20 8.74 5.19 5.85
C LEU A 20 8.96 3.69 5.61
N SER A 21 8.40 3.14 4.54
CA SER A 21 8.46 1.71 4.26
C SER A 21 9.87 1.21 3.95
N PHE A 22 10.56 1.83 2.99
CA PHE A 22 11.86 1.32 2.53
C PHE A 22 13.03 1.69 3.43
N PHE A 23 13.01 2.88 4.03
CA PHE A 23 14.16 3.39 4.76
C PHE A 23 14.06 3.28 6.29
N ILE A 24 12.84 3.03 6.82
CA ILE A 24 12.62 2.91 8.26
C ILE A 24 12.07 1.53 8.62
N LEU A 25 10.90 1.15 8.07
CA LEU A 25 10.23 -0.09 8.47
C LEU A 25 10.92 -1.33 7.91
N ARG A 26 11.40 -1.30 6.67
CA ARG A 26 12.12 -2.43 6.08
C ARG A 26 13.33 -2.85 6.93
N PRO A 27 14.32 -1.99 7.23
CA PRO A 27 15.44 -2.40 8.05
C PRO A 27 15.03 -2.84 9.46
N ALA A 28 14.01 -2.22 10.04
CA ALA A 28 13.50 -2.62 11.34
C ALA A 28 12.86 -4.03 11.29
N PHE A 29 12.06 -4.32 10.28
CA PHE A 29 11.44 -5.65 10.13
C PHE A 29 12.43 -6.73 9.71
N GLU A 30 13.41 -6.41 8.87
CA GLU A 30 14.50 -7.33 8.54
C GLU A 30 15.31 -7.70 9.80
N LEU A 31 15.56 -6.74 10.71
CA LEU A 31 16.20 -7.00 11.98
C LEU A 31 15.35 -7.88 12.91
N ILE A 32 14.04 -7.64 12.98
CA ILE A 32 13.12 -8.39 13.85
C ILE A 32 12.88 -9.82 13.33
N THR A 33 12.71 -9.97 12.02
CA THR A 33 12.39 -11.27 11.42
C THR A 33 13.62 -12.11 11.11
N GLY A 34 14.79 -11.49 10.97
CA GLY A 34 16.01 -12.13 10.47
C GLY A 34 15.93 -12.49 8.97
N VAL A 35 14.88 -12.06 8.27
CA VAL A 35 14.62 -12.41 6.86
C VAL A 35 14.60 -11.15 6.00
N PRO A 36 15.43 -11.06 4.95
CA PRO A 36 15.40 -9.92 4.04
C PRO A 36 14.09 -9.85 3.26
N LEU A 37 13.70 -8.63 2.86
CA LEU A 37 12.57 -8.41 1.96
C LEU A 37 12.81 -9.12 0.63
N ASN A 38 11.88 -10.01 0.24
CA ASN A 38 11.96 -10.72 -1.03
C ASN A 38 11.43 -9.85 -2.17
N LEU A 39 12.33 -9.36 -3.01
CA LEU A 39 12.03 -8.60 -4.22
C LEU A 39 12.22 -9.42 -5.51
N GLY A 40 12.31 -10.76 -5.40
CA GLY A 40 12.57 -11.65 -6.54
C GLY A 40 11.59 -11.49 -7.70
N SER A 41 10.31 -11.24 -7.40
CA SER A 41 9.27 -10.96 -8.43
C SER A 41 9.55 -9.71 -9.27
N PHE A 42 10.42 -8.81 -8.80
CA PHE A 42 10.80 -7.57 -9.47
C PHE A 42 12.25 -7.57 -9.98
N SER A 43 12.97 -8.71 -9.89
CA SER A 43 14.38 -8.81 -10.22
C SER A 43 14.73 -8.40 -11.66
N GLN A 44 13.80 -8.51 -12.61
CA GLN A 44 13.97 -8.13 -14.01
C GLN A 44 13.58 -6.69 -14.31
N LEU A 45 13.18 -5.91 -13.31
CA LEU A 45 12.67 -4.55 -13.51
C LEU A 45 13.80 -3.55 -13.76
N GLN A 46 14.98 -3.77 -13.14
CA GLN A 46 16.09 -2.84 -13.21
C GLN A 46 16.56 -2.63 -14.67
N ASN A 47 16.63 -1.37 -15.07
CA ASN A 47 17.00 -0.95 -16.43
C ASN A 47 16.12 -1.53 -17.56
N ASN A 48 14.92 -1.99 -17.26
CA ASN A 48 13.96 -2.53 -18.23
C ASN A 48 12.73 -1.61 -18.37
N PRO A 49 12.73 -0.64 -19.30
CA PRO A 49 11.65 0.33 -19.42
C PRO A 49 10.32 -0.28 -19.84
N ARG A 50 10.34 -1.40 -20.58
CA ARG A 50 9.11 -2.11 -20.96
C ARG A 50 8.43 -2.70 -19.73
N LEU A 51 9.19 -3.39 -18.88
CA LEU A 51 8.65 -3.95 -17.64
C LEU A 51 8.24 -2.86 -16.65
N LEU A 52 8.96 -1.73 -16.59
CA LEU A 52 8.58 -0.59 -15.77
C LEU A 52 7.18 -0.08 -16.13
N ILE A 53 6.90 0.16 -17.42
CA ILE A 53 5.58 0.63 -17.88
C ILE A 53 4.49 -0.38 -17.53
N ILE A 54 4.73 -1.68 -17.78
CA ILE A 54 3.78 -2.74 -17.46
C ILE A 54 3.53 -2.79 -15.95
N SER A 55 4.58 -2.76 -15.13
CA SER A 55 4.48 -2.82 -13.67
C SER A 55 3.74 -1.62 -13.08
N ILE A 56 4.01 -0.40 -13.58
CA ILE A 56 3.27 0.80 -13.18
C ILE A 56 1.79 0.65 -13.56
N THR A 57 1.49 0.21 -14.79
CA THR A 57 0.11 0.03 -15.24
C THR A 57 -0.65 -0.98 -14.37
N ILE A 58 -0.05 -2.13 -14.10
CA ILE A 58 -0.61 -3.14 -13.19
C ILE A 58 -0.73 -2.57 -11.78
N GLY A 59 0.28 -1.85 -11.30
CA GLY A 59 0.29 -1.20 -9.99
C GLY A 59 -0.88 -0.22 -9.80
N TRP A 60 -1.30 0.49 -10.85
CA TRP A 60 -2.49 1.36 -10.82
C TRP A 60 -3.79 0.59 -10.91
N LEU A 61 -3.90 -0.36 -11.86
CA LEU A 61 -5.15 -1.08 -12.11
C LEU A 61 -5.46 -2.07 -10.99
N VAL A 62 -4.49 -2.86 -10.58
CA VAL A 62 -4.67 -3.87 -9.54
C VAL A 62 -4.49 -3.26 -8.16
N GLY A 63 -3.29 -2.76 -7.84
CA GLY A 63 -2.98 -2.23 -6.51
C GLY A 63 -3.78 -0.96 -6.18
N GLY A 64 -3.64 0.09 -6.99
CA GLY A 64 -4.31 1.36 -6.72
C GLY A 64 -5.82 1.30 -6.79
N PHE A 65 -6.39 0.58 -7.77
CA PHE A 65 -7.84 0.59 -8.00
C PHE A 65 -8.54 -0.64 -7.43
N MET A 66 -8.20 -1.86 -7.89
CA MET A 66 -8.94 -3.06 -7.51
C MET A 66 -8.77 -3.41 -6.04
N GLU A 67 -7.53 -3.36 -5.52
CA GLU A 67 -7.28 -3.66 -4.11
C GLU A 67 -7.95 -2.64 -3.18
N GLU A 68 -7.95 -1.35 -3.51
CA GLU A 68 -8.64 -0.36 -2.69
C GLU A 68 -10.16 -0.60 -2.68
N ILE A 69 -10.77 -0.95 -3.82
CA ILE A 69 -12.20 -1.30 -3.87
C ILE A 69 -12.48 -2.53 -2.99
N ILE A 70 -11.66 -3.57 -3.11
CA ILE A 70 -11.87 -4.82 -2.36
C ILE A 70 -11.65 -4.60 -0.86
N PHE A 71 -10.50 -4.05 -0.47
CA PHE A 71 -10.12 -3.98 0.95
C PHE A 71 -10.80 -2.85 1.70
N ARG A 72 -10.93 -1.66 1.09
CA ARG A 72 -11.52 -0.47 1.75
C ARG A 72 -12.99 -0.30 1.40
N GLY A 73 -13.29 -0.31 0.09
CA GLY A 73 -14.66 -0.12 -0.38
C GLY A 73 -15.60 -1.23 0.06
N PHE A 74 -15.17 -2.48 -0.03
CA PHE A 74 -16.02 -3.63 0.32
C PHE A 74 -15.70 -4.15 1.73
N PHE A 75 -14.53 -4.74 1.95
CA PHE A 75 -14.23 -5.53 3.15
C PHE A 75 -14.29 -4.69 4.44
N LEU A 76 -13.53 -3.62 4.52
CA LEU A 76 -13.52 -2.72 5.69
C LEU A 76 -14.90 -2.09 5.93
N THR A 77 -15.56 -1.65 4.86
CA THR A 77 -16.89 -1.04 4.97
C THR A 77 -17.92 -2.01 5.54
N HIS A 78 -17.94 -3.27 5.08
CA HIS A 78 -18.87 -4.28 5.61
C HIS A 78 -18.61 -4.63 7.08
N ILE A 79 -17.35 -4.70 7.51
CA ILE A 79 -17.05 -4.90 8.94
C ILE A 79 -17.61 -3.73 9.77
N MET A 80 -17.46 -2.50 9.29
CA MET A 80 -17.98 -1.32 9.96
C MET A 80 -19.53 -1.24 9.96
N GLU A 81 -20.19 -1.90 9.01
CA GLU A 81 -21.66 -2.02 8.98
C GLU A 81 -22.15 -3.09 9.97
N ILE A 82 -21.44 -4.20 10.08
CA ILE A 82 -21.78 -5.30 11.03
C ILE A 82 -21.50 -4.88 12.47
N ILE A 83 -20.38 -4.20 12.70
CA ILE A 83 -19.96 -3.73 14.04
C ILE A 83 -20.04 -2.20 14.03
N PRO A 84 -21.11 -1.59 14.59
CA PRO A 84 -21.26 -0.15 14.53
C PRO A 84 -20.27 0.60 15.43
N GLY A 85 -20.02 1.85 15.06
CA GLY A 85 -19.25 2.79 15.86
C GLY A 85 -17.74 2.60 15.80
N ARG A 86 -17.06 3.09 16.83
CA ARG A 86 -15.58 3.11 16.88
C ARG A 86 -14.97 1.71 16.89
N SER A 87 -15.62 0.76 17.53
CA SER A 87 -15.17 -0.64 17.59
C SER A 87 -15.09 -1.26 16.21
N GLY A 88 -16.12 -1.09 15.38
CA GLY A 88 -16.13 -1.59 14.00
C GLY A 88 -15.05 -0.97 13.14
N ALA A 89 -14.78 0.33 13.30
CA ALA A 89 -13.70 0.99 12.57
C ALA A 89 -12.34 0.40 12.97
N ILE A 90 -12.05 0.24 14.26
CA ILE A 90 -10.78 -0.33 14.75
C ILE A 90 -10.64 -1.79 14.29
N THR A 91 -11.67 -2.62 14.52
CA THR A 91 -11.66 -4.03 14.11
C THR A 91 -11.47 -4.17 12.61
N GLY A 92 -12.21 -3.39 11.82
CA GLY A 92 -12.10 -3.42 10.36
C GLY A 92 -10.73 -3.00 9.85
N ILE A 93 -10.13 -1.95 10.42
CA ILE A 93 -8.77 -1.52 10.08
C ILE A 93 -7.77 -2.64 10.34
N ILE A 94 -7.81 -3.26 11.54
CA ILE A 94 -6.87 -4.31 11.93
C ILE A 94 -7.02 -5.55 11.05
N ILE A 95 -8.25 -6.06 10.88
CA ILE A 95 -8.50 -7.28 10.10
C ILE A 95 -8.17 -7.05 8.63
N SER A 96 -8.58 -5.91 8.05
CA SER A 96 -8.27 -5.57 6.65
C SER A 96 -6.76 -5.48 6.41
N ALA A 97 -6.01 -4.86 7.33
CA ALA A 97 -4.57 -4.73 7.25
C ALA A 97 -3.85 -6.09 7.38
N PHE A 98 -4.32 -6.93 8.31
CA PHE A 98 -3.77 -8.27 8.50
C PHE A 98 -3.93 -9.14 7.24
N ILE A 99 -5.15 -9.19 6.68
CA ILE A 99 -5.40 -9.97 5.46
C ILE A 99 -4.61 -9.39 4.29
N PHE A 100 -4.54 -8.08 4.16
CA PHE A 100 -3.77 -7.41 3.11
C PHE A 100 -2.28 -7.79 3.16
N GLY A 101 -1.66 -7.74 4.34
CA GLY A 101 -0.28 -8.18 4.51
C GLY A 101 -0.11 -9.67 4.26
N TYR A 102 -1.03 -10.51 4.77
CA TYR A 102 -0.98 -11.96 4.59
C TYR A 102 -0.98 -12.39 3.13
N LEU A 103 -1.76 -11.74 2.28
CA LEU A 103 -1.83 -12.03 0.83
C LEU A 103 -0.58 -11.59 0.05
N HIS A 104 0.38 -10.92 0.69
CA HIS A 104 1.66 -10.54 0.10
C HIS A 104 2.80 -11.50 0.50
N ASP A 105 2.49 -12.78 0.71
CA ASP A 105 3.42 -13.82 1.11
C ASP A 105 4.60 -14.04 0.14
N TYR A 106 4.41 -13.74 -1.14
CA TYR A 106 5.47 -13.76 -2.15
C TYR A 106 6.63 -12.83 -1.87
N GLN A 107 6.45 -11.83 -1.00
CA GLN A 107 7.50 -10.92 -0.52
C GLN A 107 8.20 -11.42 0.76
N GLY A 108 7.83 -12.59 1.27
CA GLY A 108 8.30 -13.13 2.54
C GLY A 108 7.71 -12.43 3.76
N ILE A 109 8.04 -12.90 4.96
CA ILE A 109 7.46 -12.37 6.20
C ILE A 109 7.72 -10.87 6.40
N THR A 110 8.88 -10.38 6.02
CA THR A 110 9.21 -8.95 6.06
C THR A 110 8.31 -8.14 5.14
N GLY A 111 8.05 -8.65 3.93
CA GLY A 111 7.12 -8.04 2.98
C GLY A 111 5.69 -8.05 3.49
N GLN A 112 5.24 -9.13 4.10
CA GLN A 112 3.91 -9.20 4.74
C GLN A 112 3.74 -8.15 5.83
N LEU A 113 4.75 -7.93 6.67
CA LEU A 113 4.72 -6.90 7.71
C LEU A 113 4.72 -5.49 7.12
N LEU A 114 5.52 -5.24 6.07
CA LEU A 114 5.57 -3.96 5.37
C LEU A 114 4.23 -3.62 4.70
N THR A 115 3.69 -4.56 3.93
CA THR A 115 2.42 -4.36 3.23
C THR A 115 1.24 -4.31 4.18
N GLY A 116 1.26 -5.12 5.25
CA GLY A 116 0.27 -5.05 6.31
C GLY A 116 0.25 -3.69 7.02
N THR A 117 1.44 -3.14 7.33
CA THR A 117 1.56 -1.81 7.93
C THR A 117 1.09 -0.71 6.98
N SER A 118 1.45 -0.79 5.70
CA SER A 118 0.93 0.11 4.66
C SER A 118 -0.58 -0.01 4.53
N GLY A 119 -1.09 -1.25 4.58
CA GLY A 119 -2.51 -1.56 4.59
C GLY A 119 -3.26 -0.92 5.76
N LEU A 120 -2.66 -0.96 6.96
CA LEU A 120 -3.21 -0.33 8.17
C LEU A 120 -3.29 1.19 8.02
N ILE A 121 -2.25 1.83 7.52
CA ILE A 121 -2.21 3.28 7.30
C ILE A 121 -3.26 3.69 6.27
N LEU A 122 -3.35 2.98 5.14
CA LEU A 122 -4.35 3.26 4.10
C LEU A 122 -5.78 3.05 4.63
N ALA A 123 -6.03 2.01 5.44
CA ALA A 123 -7.33 1.78 6.06
C ALA A 123 -7.71 2.91 7.04
N ALA A 124 -6.75 3.39 7.84
CA ALA A 124 -6.96 4.52 8.74
C ALA A 124 -7.26 5.82 7.97
N ILE A 125 -6.53 6.08 6.88
CA ILE A 125 -6.79 7.24 5.98
C ILE A 125 -8.20 7.14 5.38
N TYR A 126 -8.63 5.97 4.94
CA TYR A 126 -9.97 5.76 4.39
C TYR A 126 -11.06 6.13 5.38
N VAL A 127 -10.95 5.63 6.61
CA VAL A 127 -11.90 5.95 7.69
C VAL A 127 -11.87 7.44 8.03
N ALA A 128 -10.69 8.02 8.21
CA ALA A 128 -10.51 9.44 8.52
C ALA A 128 -11.02 10.36 7.40
N ASN A 129 -10.93 9.92 6.14
CA ASN A 129 -11.42 10.65 4.96
C ASN A 129 -12.91 10.36 4.67
N GLN A 130 -13.70 10.00 5.69
CA GLN A 130 -15.14 9.74 5.56
C GLN A 130 -15.47 8.67 4.51
N ARG A 131 -14.63 7.65 4.39
CA ARG A 131 -14.77 6.53 3.44
C ARG A 131 -14.77 6.96 1.94
N LYS A 132 -14.10 8.07 1.62
CA LYS A 132 -13.92 8.53 0.24
C LYS A 132 -12.72 7.84 -0.38
N ILE A 133 -12.96 6.83 -1.19
CA ILE A 133 -11.94 5.92 -1.72
C ILE A 133 -10.92 6.56 -2.67
N TRP A 134 -11.28 7.64 -3.37
CA TRP A 134 -10.42 8.24 -4.39
C TRP A 134 -9.06 8.70 -3.89
N LEU A 135 -8.99 9.20 -2.66
CA LEU A 135 -7.71 9.60 -2.07
C LEU A 135 -6.81 8.37 -1.88
N ASN A 136 -7.37 7.26 -1.41
CA ASN A 136 -6.65 6.00 -1.23
C ASN A 136 -6.14 5.45 -2.57
N ILE A 137 -6.99 5.41 -3.60
CA ILE A 137 -6.61 4.97 -4.95
C ILE A 137 -5.40 5.77 -5.45
N LEU A 138 -5.42 7.09 -5.30
CA LEU A 138 -4.32 7.95 -5.72
C LEU A 138 -3.05 7.69 -4.89
N ILE A 139 -3.16 7.61 -3.57
CA ILE A 139 -2.01 7.33 -2.69
C ILE A 139 -1.38 5.99 -3.07
N HIS A 140 -2.18 4.93 -3.15
CA HIS A 140 -1.69 3.59 -3.45
C HIS A 140 -1.06 3.50 -4.85
N GLY A 141 -1.69 4.08 -5.86
CA GLY A 141 -1.14 4.14 -7.22
C GLY A 141 0.19 4.90 -7.26
N PHE A 142 0.33 6.02 -6.54
CA PHE A 142 1.60 6.73 -6.44
C PHE A 142 2.65 5.96 -5.62
N VAL A 143 2.28 5.27 -4.54
CA VAL A 143 3.20 4.39 -3.80
C VAL A 143 3.78 3.34 -4.74
N ASN A 144 2.93 2.65 -5.51
CA ASN A 144 3.39 1.66 -6.48
C ASN A 144 4.30 2.28 -7.55
N THR A 145 3.92 3.44 -8.10
CA THR A 145 4.74 4.14 -9.10
C THR A 145 6.12 4.48 -8.55
N ILE A 146 6.20 5.10 -7.38
CA ILE A 146 7.47 5.52 -6.77
C ILE A 146 8.32 4.28 -6.43
N SER A 147 7.71 3.23 -5.86
CA SER A 147 8.40 1.98 -5.54
C SER A 147 8.98 1.31 -6.80
N MET A 148 8.22 1.24 -7.90
CA MET A 148 8.70 0.70 -9.16
C MET A 148 9.84 1.53 -9.78
N LEU A 149 9.80 2.86 -9.64
CA LEU A 149 10.90 3.73 -10.06
C LEU A 149 12.16 3.51 -9.23
N LEU A 150 12.04 3.38 -7.90
CA LEU A 150 13.21 3.10 -7.03
C LEU A 150 13.85 1.76 -7.37
N LEU A 151 13.05 0.72 -7.63
CA LEU A 151 13.53 -0.59 -8.08
C LEU A 151 14.17 -0.53 -9.47
N TYR A 152 13.56 0.21 -10.38
CA TYR A 152 14.10 0.38 -11.75
C TYR A 152 15.49 1.03 -11.75
N PHE A 153 15.71 2.02 -10.89
CA PHE A 153 17.00 2.69 -10.75
C PHE A 153 17.96 1.98 -9.78
N GLY A 154 17.56 0.88 -9.16
CA GLY A 154 18.38 0.12 -8.21
C GLY A 154 18.69 0.88 -6.92
N VAL A 155 17.76 1.71 -6.46
CA VAL A 155 17.90 2.49 -5.21
C VAL A 155 17.56 1.65 -3.98
N VAL A 156 16.66 0.67 -4.13
CA VAL A 156 16.12 -0.19 -3.04
C VAL A 156 16.13 -1.64 -3.42
#